data_2749e578afc242d9c4877e8a31f87550
#
_entry.id   2749e578afc242d9c4877e8a31f87550
#
_cell.length_a   1.000
_cell.length_b   1.000
_cell.length_c   1.000
_cell.angle_alpha   90.00
_cell.angle_beta   90.00
_cell.angle_gamma   90.00
#
_symmetry.space_group_name_H-M   'P 1'
#
loop_
_entity.id
_entity.type
_entity.pdbx_description
1 polymer ?
#
loop_
_entity_poly.entity_id
_entity_poly.type
_entity_poly.pdbx_seq_one_letter_code
_entity_poly.pdbx_strand_id
1 'polypeptide(L)'
;MAFIHPILKMRMKKIIYLLDKAIGLEEAVYTAQSDIKVQEKRRVDLIYNLADCVMQYDEHESNTLTQLAEGMSNGNEVNDVTTAISAITYSYPELKSNDNYKQLMNELSITENMIAQYRENYNQSINRYNRYVKKFPSRMF
;
A
#
# COMPACT_ATOMS: atom_id res chain seq x y z
N MET A 1 -20.79 -20.45 -47.39
CA MET A 1 -20.87 -19.40 -46.38
C MET A 1 -21.14 -19.91 -44.97
N ALA A 2 -21.62 -21.13 -44.80
CA ALA A 2 -21.84 -21.74 -43.46
C ALA A 2 -20.56 -21.95 -42.62
N PHE A 3 -19.38 -21.99 -43.27
CA PHE A 3 -18.09 -22.23 -42.58
C PHE A 3 -17.48 -20.95 -41.98
N ILE A 4 -17.83 -19.76 -42.48
CA ILE A 4 -17.27 -18.49 -42.00
C ILE A 4 -17.88 -18.10 -40.66
N HIS A 5 -19.17 -18.36 -40.46
CA HIS A 5 -19.90 -18.00 -39.24
C HIS A 5 -19.34 -18.68 -37.97
N PRO A 6 -19.07 -19.99 -37.95
CA PRO A 6 -18.49 -20.64 -36.78
C PRO A 6 -17.06 -20.14 -36.45
N ILE A 7 -16.26 -19.88 -37.48
CA ILE A 7 -14.89 -19.38 -37.33
C ILE A 7 -14.89 -17.97 -36.72
N LEU A 8 -15.74 -17.07 -37.23
CA LEU A 8 -15.91 -15.73 -36.68
C LEU A 8 -16.41 -15.77 -35.25
N LYS A 9 -17.34 -16.64 -34.92
CA LYS A 9 -17.86 -16.83 -33.58
C LYS A 9 -16.77 -17.30 -32.62
N MET A 10 -15.91 -18.21 -33.04
CA MET A 10 -14.78 -18.69 -32.25
C MET A 10 -13.75 -17.59 -32.01
N ARG A 11 -13.44 -16.78 -33.04
CA ARG A 11 -12.52 -15.63 -32.89
C ARG A 11 -13.08 -14.56 -31.96
N MET A 12 -14.38 -14.28 -32.08
CA MET A 12 -15.04 -13.33 -31.16
C MET A 12 -14.98 -13.81 -29.71
N LYS A 13 -15.23 -15.08 -29.44
CA LYS A 13 -15.11 -15.67 -28.12
C LYS A 13 -13.69 -15.54 -27.56
N LYS A 14 -12.69 -15.77 -28.41
CA LYS A 14 -11.28 -15.61 -28.03
C LYS A 14 -10.95 -14.16 -27.68
N ILE A 15 -11.40 -13.21 -28.47
CA ILE A 15 -11.19 -11.77 -28.22
C ILE A 15 -11.85 -11.37 -26.89
N ILE A 16 -13.09 -11.78 -26.67
CA ILE A 16 -13.82 -11.50 -25.41
C ILE A 16 -13.08 -12.08 -24.22
N TYR A 17 -12.59 -13.32 -24.32
CA TYR A 17 -11.81 -13.95 -23.27
C TYR A 17 -10.53 -13.15 -22.95
N LEU A 18 -9.81 -12.71 -23.99
CA LEU A 18 -8.58 -11.94 -23.83
C LEU A 18 -8.84 -10.57 -23.19
N LEU A 19 -9.93 -9.91 -23.58
CA LEU A 19 -10.35 -8.63 -23.00
C LEU A 19 -10.76 -8.79 -21.55
N ASP A 20 -11.54 -9.80 -21.22
CA ASP A 20 -11.96 -10.08 -19.84
C ASP A 20 -10.75 -10.34 -18.94
N LYS A 21 -9.76 -11.06 -19.44
CA LYS A 21 -8.52 -11.32 -18.70
C LYS A 21 -7.73 -10.02 -18.49
N ALA A 22 -7.65 -9.14 -19.48
CA ALA A 22 -7.00 -7.84 -19.36
C ALA A 22 -7.69 -6.97 -18.30
N ILE A 23 -9.02 -6.95 -18.29
CA ILE A 23 -9.81 -6.22 -17.29
C ILE A 23 -9.55 -6.77 -15.88
N GLY A 24 -9.52 -8.08 -15.73
CA GLY A 24 -9.22 -8.72 -14.43
C GLY A 24 -7.82 -8.36 -13.90
N LEU A 25 -6.82 -8.31 -14.79
CA LEU A 25 -5.46 -7.89 -14.41
C LEU A 25 -5.39 -6.41 -14.06
N GLU A 26 -6.15 -5.57 -14.75
CA GLU A 26 -6.27 -4.15 -14.44
C GLU A 26 -6.92 -3.93 -13.07
N GLU A 27 -8.00 -4.65 -12.79
CA GLU A 27 -8.68 -4.62 -11.49
C GLU A 27 -7.74 -5.04 -10.36
N ALA A 28 -6.89 -6.04 -10.59
CA ALA A 28 -5.89 -6.47 -9.62
C ALA A 28 -4.89 -5.35 -9.28
N VAL A 29 -4.50 -4.54 -10.27
CA VAL A 29 -3.64 -3.37 -10.05
C VAL A 29 -4.35 -2.34 -9.17
N TYR A 30 -5.60 -2.02 -9.45
CA TYR A 30 -6.38 -1.06 -8.65
C TYR A 30 -6.60 -1.55 -7.22
N THR A 31 -6.90 -2.83 -7.04
CA THR A 31 -7.05 -3.42 -5.72
C THR A 31 -5.76 -3.34 -4.92
N ALA A 32 -4.62 -3.67 -5.54
CA ALA A 32 -3.31 -3.58 -4.91
C ALA A 32 -2.97 -2.14 -4.50
N GLN A 33 -3.31 -1.15 -5.34
CA GLN A 33 -3.13 0.26 -5.01
C GLN A 33 -3.99 0.69 -3.83
N SER A 34 -5.24 0.24 -3.78
CA SER A 34 -6.17 0.49 -2.68
C SER A 34 -5.65 -0.08 -1.37
N ASP A 35 -5.11 -1.30 -1.39
CA ASP A 35 -4.55 -1.96 -0.21
C ASP A 35 -3.41 -1.14 0.39
N ILE A 36 -2.54 -0.56 -0.45
CA ILE A 36 -1.47 0.34 0.00
C ILE A 36 -2.05 1.57 0.69
N LYS A 37 -3.03 2.22 0.07
CA LYS A 37 -3.64 3.45 0.60
C LYS A 37 -4.29 3.25 1.97
N VAL A 38 -4.94 2.11 2.17
CA VAL A 38 -5.55 1.76 3.45
C VAL A 38 -4.48 1.66 4.55
N GLN A 39 -3.37 1.01 4.27
CA GLN A 39 -2.28 0.86 5.24
C GLN A 39 -1.51 2.17 5.47
N GLU A 40 -1.33 2.99 4.46
CA GLU A 40 -0.73 4.31 4.60
C GLU A 40 -1.57 5.21 5.52
N LYS A 41 -2.89 5.18 5.38
CA LYS A 41 -3.80 5.89 6.27
C LYS A 41 -3.70 5.37 7.71
N ARG A 42 -3.66 4.05 7.89
CA ARG A 42 -3.48 3.44 9.20
C ARG A 42 -2.16 3.88 9.83
N ARG A 43 -1.08 3.95 9.06
CA ARG A 43 0.23 4.43 9.53
C ARG A 43 0.13 5.85 10.09
N VAL A 44 -0.53 6.75 9.38
CA VAL A 44 -0.75 8.14 9.83
C VAL A 44 -1.53 8.18 11.14
N ASP A 45 -2.62 7.42 11.24
CA ASP A 45 -3.43 7.36 12.46
C ASP A 45 -2.62 6.82 13.65
N LEU A 46 -1.78 5.82 13.44
CA LEU A 46 -0.90 5.28 14.48
C LEU A 46 0.12 6.31 14.96
N ILE A 47 0.67 7.13 14.07
CA ILE A 47 1.62 8.19 14.43
C ILE A 47 0.92 9.26 15.28
N TYR A 48 -0.31 9.65 14.95
CA TYR A 48 -1.09 10.56 15.79
C TYR A 48 -1.32 9.98 17.18
N ASN A 49 -1.65 8.71 17.28
CA ASN A 49 -1.83 8.04 18.57
C ASN A 49 -0.53 7.96 19.38
N LEU A 50 0.60 7.74 18.70
CA LEU A 50 1.92 7.79 19.32
C LEU A 50 2.25 9.20 19.84
N ALA A 51 1.91 10.24 19.07
CA ALA A 51 2.07 11.63 19.49
C ALA A 51 1.31 11.90 20.78
N ASP A 52 0.08 11.39 20.90
CA ASP A 52 -0.72 11.54 22.11
C ASP A 52 -0.05 10.87 23.33
N CYS A 53 0.55 9.69 23.15
CA CYS A 53 1.31 9.03 24.20
C CYS A 53 2.54 9.83 24.62
N VAL A 54 3.24 10.44 23.69
CA VAL A 54 4.46 11.22 23.93
C VAL A 54 4.15 12.57 24.58
N MET A 55 2.96 13.10 24.40
CA MET A 55 2.54 14.41 24.95
C MET A 55 2.76 14.50 26.46
N GLN A 56 2.55 13.39 27.18
CA GLN A 56 2.73 13.33 28.64
C GLN A 56 4.18 13.48 29.07
N TYR A 57 5.12 13.18 28.18
CA TYR A 57 6.56 13.19 28.46
C TYR A 57 7.25 14.41 27.87
N ASP A 58 6.89 14.79 26.66
CA ASP A 58 7.51 15.91 25.95
C ASP A 58 6.55 16.46 24.88
N GLU A 59 6.03 17.67 25.13
CA GLU A 59 5.13 18.34 24.21
C GLU A 59 5.80 18.67 22.87
N HIS A 60 7.07 19.05 22.89
CA HIS A 60 7.80 19.38 21.67
C HIS A 60 7.94 18.16 20.76
N GLU A 61 8.32 17.01 21.30
CA GLU A 61 8.43 15.76 20.55
C GLU A 61 7.07 15.26 20.06
N SER A 62 6.01 15.44 20.83
CA SER A 62 4.64 15.16 20.41
C SER A 62 4.27 16.01 19.21
N ASN A 63 4.57 17.31 19.22
CA ASN A 63 4.32 18.22 18.10
C ASN A 63 5.12 17.82 16.86
N THR A 64 6.35 17.35 17.04
CA THR A 64 7.19 16.85 15.95
C THR A 64 6.54 15.65 15.27
N LEU A 65 6.02 14.69 16.04
CA LEU A 65 5.31 13.52 15.51
C LEU A 65 4.02 13.94 14.80
N THR A 66 3.29 14.89 15.34
CA THR A 66 2.07 15.42 14.73
C THR A 66 2.37 16.05 13.38
N GLN A 67 3.41 16.85 13.27
CA GLN A 67 3.86 17.45 12.01
C GLN A 67 4.28 16.39 10.99
N LEU A 68 4.96 15.35 11.44
CA LEU A 68 5.34 14.20 10.61
C LEU A 68 4.09 13.54 10.01
N ALA A 69 3.10 13.26 10.85
CA ALA A 69 1.83 12.64 10.44
C ALA A 69 1.08 13.53 9.44
N GLU A 70 1.02 14.83 9.67
CA GLU A 70 0.40 15.80 8.75
C GLU A 70 1.10 15.82 7.40
N GLY A 71 2.44 15.82 7.38
CA GLY A 71 3.21 15.75 6.15
C GLY A 71 2.91 14.49 5.35
N MET A 72 2.77 13.36 6.00
CA MET A 72 2.42 12.09 5.35
C MET A 72 0.99 12.10 4.81
N SER A 73 0.04 12.71 5.54
CA SER A 73 -1.34 12.88 5.08
C SER A 73 -1.41 13.73 3.81
N ASN A 74 -0.51 14.70 3.67
CA ASN A 74 -0.42 15.58 2.51
C ASN A 74 0.41 14.99 1.36
N GLY A 75 0.78 13.71 1.44
CA GLY A 75 1.49 13.00 0.39
C GLY A 75 3.01 13.09 0.47
N ASN A 76 3.58 13.69 1.51
CA ASN A 76 5.02 13.70 1.71
C ASN A 76 5.50 12.29 2.12
N GLU A 77 6.53 11.80 1.45
CA GLU A 77 7.15 10.55 1.84
C GLU A 77 8.12 10.80 3.00
N VAL A 78 7.99 9.98 4.04
CA VAL A 78 8.97 9.96 5.13
C VAL A 78 9.68 8.63 5.06
N ASN A 79 10.95 8.68 4.70
CA ASN A 79 11.74 7.48 4.44
C ASN A 79 12.06 6.67 5.69
N ASP A 80 11.93 7.28 6.90
CA ASP A 80 12.30 6.56 8.11
C ASP A 80 11.55 7.06 9.36
N VAL A 81 10.25 6.77 9.37
CA VAL A 81 9.36 7.05 10.51
C VAL A 81 9.84 6.29 11.74
N THR A 82 10.28 5.06 11.57
CA THR A 82 10.72 4.19 12.66
C THR A 82 11.95 4.76 13.37
N THR A 83 12.91 5.31 12.62
CA THR A 83 14.11 5.93 13.22
C THR A 83 13.75 7.16 14.03
N ALA A 84 12.88 8.04 13.53
CA ALA A 84 12.45 9.23 14.27
C ALA A 84 11.77 8.87 15.59
N ILE A 85 10.88 7.89 15.55
CA ILE A 85 10.16 7.41 16.75
C ILE A 85 11.11 6.69 17.71
N SER A 86 12.04 5.90 17.20
CA SER A 86 13.05 5.21 18.02
C SER A 86 13.96 6.17 18.76
N ALA A 87 14.33 7.30 18.14
CA ALA A 87 15.11 8.34 18.77
C ALA A 87 14.38 8.94 20.00
N ILE A 88 13.08 9.18 19.87
CA ILE A 88 12.23 9.66 20.98
C ILE A 88 12.18 8.62 22.09
N THR A 89 11.98 7.36 21.75
CA THR A 89 11.96 6.25 22.73
C THR A 89 13.27 6.13 23.48
N TYR A 90 14.39 6.32 22.80
CA TYR A 90 15.73 6.29 23.43
C TYR A 90 15.89 7.42 24.43
N SER A 91 15.40 8.62 24.12
CA SER A 91 15.48 9.79 25.00
C SER A 91 14.58 9.68 26.22
N TYR A 92 13.51 8.91 26.13
CA TYR A 92 12.52 8.74 27.22
C TYR A 92 12.33 7.24 27.52
N PRO A 93 13.21 6.64 28.35
CA PRO A 93 13.13 5.21 28.68
C PRO A 93 11.80 4.79 29.30
N GLU A 94 11.08 5.70 29.93
CA GLU A 94 9.76 5.47 30.55
C GLU A 94 8.70 5.09 29.51
N LEU A 95 8.83 5.57 28.28
CA LEU A 95 7.94 5.18 27.17
C LEU A 95 8.02 3.69 26.87
N LYS A 96 9.20 3.09 27.02
CA LYS A 96 9.38 1.65 26.80
C LYS A 96 8.54 0.80 27.76
N SER A 97 8.22 1.34 28.93
CA SER A 97 7.41 0.66 29.96
C SER A 97 5.92 0.93 29.81
N ASN A 98 5.53 1.88 28.96
CA ASN A 98 4.12 2.20 28.73
C ASN A 98 3.50 1.17 27.81
N ASP A 99 2.49 0.44 28.30
CA ASP A 99 1.86 -0.65 27.55
C ASP A 99 1.16 -0.16 26.29
N ASN A 100 0.49 0.99 26.35
CA ASN A 100 -0.18 1.57 25.20
C ASN A 100 0.83 1.96 24.11
N TYR A 101 1.94 2.57 24.50
CA TYR A 101 3.02 2.93 23.58
C TYR A 101 3.63 1.68 22.92
N LYS A 102 3.90 0.62 23.69
CA LYS A 102 4.41 -0.65 23.16
C LYS A 102 3.47 -1.25 22.13
N GLN A 103 2.17 -1.25 22.42
CA GLN A 103 1.15 -1.79 21.50
C GLN A 103 1.14 -0.99 20.20
N LEU A 104 1.14 0.33 20.27
CA LEU A 104 1.16 1.21 19.10
C LEU A 104 2.41 1.00 18.25
N MET A 105 3.59 0.86 18.90
CA MET A 105 4.84 0.57 18.19
C MET A 105 4.80 -0.78 17.48
N ASN A 106 4.23 -1.79 18.12
CA ASN A 106 4.05 -3.10 17.49
C ASN A 106 3.12 -3.02 16.28
N GLU A 107 2.00 -2.34 16.41
CA GLU A 107 1.05 -2.14 15.31
C GLU A 107 1.67 -1.34 14.17
N LEU A 108 2.49 -0.34 14.48
CA LEU A 108 3.22 0.44 13.46
C LEU A 108 4.20 -0.45 12.70
N SER A 109 4.95 -1.28 13.39
CA SER A 109 5.89 -2.23 12.77
C SER A 109 5.16 -3.19 11.83
N ILE A 110 4.03 -3.74 12.25
CA ILE A 110 3.19 -4.62 11.42
C ILE A 110 2.70 -3.86 10.19
N THR A 111 2.23 -2.63 10.37
CA THR A 111 1.72 -1.79 9.27
C THR A 111 2.82 -1.48 8.24
N GLU A 112 4.04 -1.15 8.69
CA GLU A 112 5.18 -0.93 7.80
C GLU A 112 5.52 -2.18 6.98
N ASN A 113 5.49 -3.35 7.61
CA ASN A 113 5.71 -4.62 6.90
C ASN A 113 4.61 -4.90 5.87
N MET A 114 3.36 -4.61 6.21
CA MET A 114 2.24 -4.76 5.29
C MET A 114 2.35 -3.82 4.10
N ILE A 115 2.75 -2.57 4.31
CA ILE A 115 2.97 -1.61 3.23
C ILE A 115 4.05 -2.14 2.27
N ALA A 116 5.15 -2.66 2.78
CA ALA A 116 6.21 -3.24 1.97
C ALA A 116 5.71 -4.41 1.12
N GLN A 117 4.94 -5.33 1.72
CA GLN A 117 4.35 -6.47 1.03
C GLN A 117 3.35 -6.05 -0.04
N TYR A 118 2.48 -5.08 0.26
CA TYR A 118 1.49 -4.60 -0.69
C TYR A 118 2.12 -3.82 -1.84
N ARG A 119 3.21 -3.09 -1.59
CA ARG A 119 3.99 -2.43 -2.65
C ARG A 119 4.62 -3.45 -3.60
N GLU A 120 5.16 -4.54 -3.07
CA GLU A 120 5.68 -5.64 -3.89
C GLU A 120 4.57 -6.28 -4.72
N ASN A 121 3.41 -6.58 -4.12
CA ASN A 121 2.25 -7.11 -4.82
C ASN A 121 1.76 -6.16 -5.92
N TYR A 122 1.74 -4.86 -5.65
CA TYR A 122 1.37 -3.83 -6.63
C TYR A 122 2.32 -3.86 -7.84
N ASN A 123 3.63 -3.89 -7.60
CA ASN A 123 4.62 -3.96 -8.66
C ASN A 123 4.49 -5.24 -9.49
N GLN A 124 4.23 -6.38 -8.86
CA GLN A 124 3.98 -7.64 -9.55
C GLN A 124 2.70 -7.57 -10.40
N SER A 125 1.65 -6.96 -9.88
CA SER A 125 0.37 -6.79 -10.59
C SER A 125 0.52 -5.92 -11.84
N ILE A 126 1.28 -4.82 -11.74
CA ILE A 126 1.62 -3.96 -12.88
C ILE A 126 2.41 -4.74 -13.92
N ASN A 127 3.42 -5.50 -13.48
CA ASN A 127 4.24 -6.28 -14.40
C ASN A 127 3.43 -7.35 -15.15
N ARG A 128 2.51 -8.02 -14.47
CA ARG A 128 1.61 -9.00 -15.11
C ARG A 128 0.72 -8.33 -16.14
N TYR A 129 0.13 -7.21 -15.78
CA TYR A 129 -0.73 -6.42 -16.68
C TYR A 129 0.06 -5.97 -17.90
N ASN A 130 1.21 -5.35 -17.72
CA ASN A 130 2.03 -4.85 -18.81
C ASN A 130 2.50 -5.96 -19.74
N ARG A 131 2.94 -7.10 -19.22
CA ARG A 131 3.33 -8.26 -20.04
C ARG A 131 2.17 -8.78 -20.86
N TYR A 132 1.01 -8.86 -20.26
CA TYR A 132 -0.18 -9.35 -20.94
C TYR A 132 -0.60 -8.41 -22.09
N VAL A 133 -0.63 -7.10 -21.82
CA VAL A 133 -1.01 -6.08 -22.79
C VAL A 133 -0.03 -6.03 -23.95
N LYS A 134 1.27 -6.18 -23.70
CA LYS A 134 2.28 -6.22 -24.77
C LYS A 134 2.08 -7.38 -25.74
N LYS A 135 1.60 -8.51 -25.25
CA LYS A 135 1.35 -9.72 -26.07
C LYS A 135 -0.04 -9.71 -26.72
N PHE A 136 -0.86 -8.73 -26.39
CA PHE A 136 -2.26 -8.69 -26.80
C PHE A 136 -2.43 -8.70 -28.33
N PRO A 137 -1.73 -7.87 -29.12
CA PRO A 137 -1.87 -7.88 -30.57
C PRO A 137 -1.55 -9.22 -31.22
N SER A 138 -0.48 -9.90 -30.78
CA SER A 138 -0.08 -11.19 -31.34
C SER A 138 -1.03 -12.34 -30.93
N ARG A 139 -1.66 -12.23 -29.76
CA ARG A 139 -2.65 -13.22 -29.29
C ARG A 139 -3.99 -13.10 -29.99
N MET A 140 -4.31 -11.93 -30.53
CA MET A 140 -5.55 -11.68 -31.28
C MET A 140 -5.52 -12.29 -32.66
N PHE A 141 -4.35 -12.49 -33.21
CA PHE A 141 -4.11 -13.04 -34.54
C PHE A 141 -3.47 -14.42 -34.48
#